data_59dabcbeadb3034df60310f38e0957b1
#
_entry.id   59dabcbeadb3034df60310f38e0957b1
#
_cell.length_a   1.000
_cell.length_b   1.000
_cell.length_c   1.000
_cell.angle_alpha   90.00
_cell.angle_beta   90.00
_cell.angle_gamma   90.00
#
_symmetry.space_group_name_H-M   'P 1'
#
loop_
_entity.id
_entity.type
_entity.pdbx_description
1 polymer ?
#
loop_
_entity_poly.entity_id
_entity_poly.type
_entity_poly.pdbx_seq_one_letter_code
_entity_poly.pdbx_strand_id
1 'polypeptide(L)'
;MKFGRSIGLFALASLAAAVCSPRTASADDAVALSLTLKDHKFDPAELHAPAGKPIDIRVKNLGDIVFEFESSALHFEKIVPPGSEAVVHVRPQQPGRYSFFDDFHHETQGFLVVP
;
A
#
# COMPACT_ATOMS: atom_id res chain seq x y z
N MET A 1 -24.13 77.70 -1.05
CA MET A 1 -24.17 76.47 -1.86
C MET A 1 -23.21 75.45 -1.23
N LYS A 2 -23.75 74.42 -0.66
CA LYS A 2 -22.92 73.33 -0.08
C LYS A 2 -23.08 72.12 -0.99
N PHE A 3 -21.97 71.69 -1.61
CA PHE A 3 -21.93 70.45 -2.37
C PHE A 3 -21.55 69.33 -1.43
N GLY A 4 -22.52 68.49 -1.07
CA GLY A 4 -22.23 67.26 -0.31
C GLY A 4 -21.59 66.23 -1.27
N ARG A 5 -20.34 65.88 -1.01
CA ARG A 5 -19.69 64.74 -1.69
C ARG A 5 -19.96 63.52 -0.86
N SER A 6 -20.86 62.67 -1.32
CA SER A 6 -21.01 61.32 -0.79
C SER A 6 -19.85 60.48 -1.30
N ILE A 7 -18.97 60.08 -0.41
CA ILE A 7 -17.96 59.08 -0.72
C ILE A 7 -18.60 57.73 -0.45
N GLY A 8 -18.95 57.05 -1.51
CA GLY A 8 -19.41 55.68 -1.44
C GLY A 8 -18.25 54.75 -1.09
N LEU A 9 -18.31 54.17 0.09
CA LEU A 9 -17.38 53.14 0.52
C LEU A 9 -17.79 51.81 -0.13
N PHE A 10 -17.07 51.40 -1.18
CA PHE A 10 -17.25 50.09 -1.76
C PHE A 10 -16.45 49.09 -0.87
N ALA A 11 -17.17 48.32 -0.07
CA ALA A 11 -16.60 47.21 0.63
C ALA A 11 -16.42 46.06 -0.38
N LEU A 12 -15.18 45.80 -0.77
CA LEU A 12 -14.83 44.56 -1.49
C LEU A 12 -14.89 43.39 -0.52
N ALA A 13 -15.97 42.64 -0.58
CA ALA A 13 -16.03 41.34 0.10
C ALA A 13 -15.18 40.35 -0.68
N SER A 14 -13.96 40.07 -0.21
CA SER A 14 -13.15 38.99 -0.72
C SER A 14 -13.78 37.66 -0.31
N LEU A 15 -14.47 37.02 -1.26
CA LEU A 15 -14.95 35.66 -1.08
C LEU A 15 -13.74 34.72 -1.20
N ALA A 16 -13.16 34.33 -0.07
CA ALA A 16 -12.15 33.29 -0.03
C ALA A 16 -12.83 31.96 -0.32
N ALA A 17 -12.76 31.51 -1.57
CA ALA A 17 -13.16 30.14 -1.92
C ALA A 17 -12.16 29.18 -1.30
N ALA A 18 -12.56 28.49 -0.24
CA ALA A 18 -11.79 27.39 0.30
C ALA A 18 -11.77 26.26 -0.74
N VAL A 19 -10.66 26.13 -1.46
CA VAL A 19 -10.44 25.00 -2.35
C VAL A 19 -10.15 23.78 -1.49
N CYS A 20 -11.16 22.94 -1.27
CA CYS A 20 -10.98 21.66 -0.63
C CYS A 20 -10.38 20.70 -1.66
N SER A 21 -9.05 20.54 -1.64
CA SER A 21 -8.39 19.55 -2.46
C SER A 21 -8.70 18.15 -1.91
N PRO A 22 -9.19 17.21 -2.73
CA PRO A 22 -9.36 15.84 -2.26
C PRO A 22 -8.00 15.26 -1.91
N ARG A 23 -7.85 14.79 -0.67
CA ARG A 23 -6.67 14.02 -0.28
C ARG A 23 -6.74 12.68 -0.99
N THR A 24 -5.90 12.49 -1.99
CA THR A 24 -5.60 11.15 -2.50
C THR A 24 -4.79 10.44 -1.43
N ALA A 25 -5.18 9.19 -1.09
CA ALA A 25 -4.37 8.35 -0.22
C ALA A 25 -2.96 8.26 -0.83
N SER A 26 -1.95 8.77 -0.12
CA SER A 26 -0.57 8.72 -0.57
C SER A 26 -0.01 7.31 -0.31
N ALA A 27 1.05 6.92 -1.03
CA ALA A 27 1.80 5.70 -0.77
C ALA A 27 2.32 5.61 0.68
N ASP A 28 2.40 6.77 1.40
CA ASP A 28 2.81 6.87 2.80
C ASP A 28 1.79 6.26 3.79
N ASP A 29 0.53 6.05 3.35
CA ASP A 29 -0.51 5.42 4.18
C ASP A 29 -0.45 3.89 4.14
N ALA A 30 0.33 3.31 3.25
CA ALA A 30 0.48 1.86 3.13
C ALA A 30 1.32 1.29 4.28
N VAL A 31 0.86 0.14 4.81
CA VAL A 31 1.63 -0.63 5.78
C VAL A 31 2.74 -1.36 5.04
N ALA A 32 3.99 -1.12 5.43
CA ALA A 32 5.16 -1.77 4.83
C ALA A 32 5.50 -3.05 5.58
N LEU A 33 5.46 -4.18 4.88
CA LEU A 33 5.86 -5.49 5.39
C LEU A 33 7.02 -6.02 4.56
N SER A 34 7.87 -6.84 5.18
CA SER A 34 9.03 -7.44 4.51
C SER A 34 9.17 -8.90 4.89
N LEU A 35 9.57 -9.71 3.90
CA LEU A 35 9.96 -11.09 4.12
C LEU A 35 11.08 -11.48 3.15
N THR A 36 11.74 -12.56 3.48
CA THR A 36 12.77 -13.17 2.65
C THR A 36 12.37 -14.59 2.26
N LEU A 37 12.89 -15.05 1.13
CA LEU A 37 12.83 -16.47 0.75
C LEU A 37 14.25 -17.02 0.67
N LYS A 38 14.47 -18.10 1.39
CA LYS A 38 15.72 -18.88 1.38
C LYS A 38 15.42 -20.33 1.68
N ASP A 39 16.09 -21.24 1.00
CA ASP A 39 15.95 -22.68 1.21
C ASP A 39 14.48 -23.15 1.20
N HIS A 40 13.70 -22.65 0.25
CA HIS A 40 12.26 -22.91 0.08
C HIS A 40 11.40 -22.53 1.30
N LYS A 41 11.84 -21.54 2.10
CA LYS A 41 11.10 -21.06 3.25
C LYS A 41 10.98 -19.54 3.24
N PHE A 42 9.78 -19.06 3.50
CA PHE A 42 9.55 -17.66 3.80
C PHE A 42 9.91 -17.34 5.25
N ASP A 43 10.59 -16.22 5.45
CA ASP A 43 10.95 -15.73 6.77
C ASP A 43 10.65 -14.21 6.89
N PRO A 44 9.71 -13.80 7.73
CA PRO A 44 8.78 -14.65 8.50
C PRO A 44 7.75 -15.34 7.59
N ALA A 45 7.27 -16.51 7.97
CA ALA A 45 6.22 -17.23 7.25
C ALA A 45 4.83 -16.67 7.54
N GLU A 46 4.68 -15.85 8.57
CA GLU A 46 3.45 -15.18 8.94
C GLU A 46 3.68 -13.68 9.08
N LEU A 47 2.94 -12.92 8.27
CA LEU A 47 2.91 -11.46 8.31
C LEU A 47 1.62 -10.99 8.98
N HIS A 48 1.68 -9.83 9.62
CA HIS A 48 0.54 -9.21 10.28
C HIS A 48 0.33 -7.79 9.78
N ALA A 49 -0.90 -7.44 9.46
CA ALA A 49 -1.28 -6.09 9.07
C ALA A 49 -2.66 -5.73 9.62
N PRO A 50 -2.91 -4.45 9.94
CA PRO A 50 -4.23 -4.01 10.37
C PRO A 50 -5.25 -4.09 9.22
N ALA A 51 -6.52 -4.29 9.57
CA ALA A 51 -7.62 -4.23 8.62
C ALA A 51 -7.79 -2.83 8.03
N GLY A 52 -8.25 -2.75 6.79
CA GLY A 52 -8.69 -1.51 6.18
C GLY A 52 -7.58 -0.58 5.69
N LYS A 53 -6.33 -1.02 5.66
CA LYS A 53 -5.20 -0.24 5.13
C LYS A 53 -4.55 -0.92 3.93
N PRO A 54 -4.06 -0.15 2.95
CA PRO A 54 -3.22 -0.69 1.88
C PRO A 54 -1.95 -1.31 2.48
N ILE A 55 -1.43 -2.34 1.85
CA ILE A 55 -0.26 -3.08 2.32
C ILE A 55 0.73 -3.21 1.17
N ASP A 56 1.98 -2.88 1.44
CA ASP A 56 3.10 -3.14 0.54
C ASP A 56 3.95 -4.26 1.13
N ILE A 57 4.06 -5.37 0.42
CA ILE A 57 4.88 -6.50 0.84
C ILE A 57 6.13 -6.53 -0.02
N ARG A 58 7.27 -6.32 0.60
CA ARG A 58 8.60 -6.48 -0.01
C ARG A 58 9.09 -7.88 0.23
N VAL A 59 9.41 -8.60 -0.84
CA VAL A 59 10.00 -9.92 -0.77
C VAL A 59 11.39 -9.91 -1.39
N LYS A 60 12.36 -10.51 -0.69
CA LYS A 60 13.73 -10.66 -1.17
C LYS A 60 14.06 -12.14 -1.37
N ASN A 61 14.54 -12.46 -2.56
CA ASN A 61 15.03 -13.80 -2.87
C ASN A 61 16.49 -13.93 -2.45
N LEU A 62 16.74 -14.61 -1.34
CA LEU A 62 18.11 -14.89 -0.84
C LEU A 62 18.66 -16.21 -1.37
N GLY A 63 17.89 -16.95 -2.17
CA GLY A 63 18.30 -18.18 -2.79
C GLY A 63 18.99 -17.97 -4.13
N ASP A 64 19.30 -19.07 -4.80
CA ASP A 64 19.99 -19.15 -6.09
C ASP A 64 19.05 -19.57 -7.24
N ILE A 65 17.77 -19.78 -6.95
CA ILE A 65 16.74 -20.10 -7.92
C ILE A 65 15.66 -19.01 -7.95
N VAL A 66 15.08 -18.84 -9.15
CA VAL A 66 13.91 -17.97 -9.33
C VAL A 66 12.70 -18.53 -8.61
N PHE A 67 11.86 -17.67 -8.04
CA PHE A 67 10.55 -18.07 -7.54
C PHE A 67 9.45 -17.14 -8.04
N GLU A 68 8.22 -17.62 -7.97
CA GLU A 68 7.03 -16.85 -8.28
C GLU A 68 6.23 -16.62 -7.01
N PHE A 69 6.26 -15.36 -6.55
CA PHE A 69 5.52 -14.94 -5.36
C PHE A 69 4.06 -14.70 -5.74
N GLU A 70 3.17 -15.51 -5.23
CA GLU A 70 1.77 -15.51 -5.65
C GLU A 70 0.80 -15.62 -4.47
N SER A 71 -0.33 -14.96 -4.61
CA SER A 71 -1.49 -15.14 -3.75
C SER A 71 -2.77 -14.94 -4.55
N SER A 72 -3.54 -16.00 -4.69
CA SER A 72 -4.88 -15.90 -5.26
C SER A 72 -5.82 -15.12 -4.35
N ALA A 73 -5.67 -15.30 -3.02
CA ALA A 73 -6.48 -14.61 -2.01
C ALA A 73 -6.24 -13.10 -1.98
N LEU A 74 -5.00 -12.67 -2.22
CA LEU A 74 -4.60 -11.25 -2.19
C LEU A 74 -4.43 -10.64 -3.59
N HIS A 75 -4.63 -11.44 -4.64
CA HIS A 75 -4.60 -11.01 -6.04
C HIS A 75 -3.27 -10.45 -6.50
N PHE A 76 -2.17 -11.15 -6.24
CA PHE A 76 -0.88 -10.79 -6.80
C PHE A 76 -0.10 -11.99 -7.33
N GLU A 77 0.79 -11.69 -8.28
CA GLU A 77 1.71 -12.64 -8.91
C GLU A 77 2.96 -11.87 -9.34
N LYS A 78 4.13 -12.34 -8.92
CA LYS A 78 5.40 -11.68 -9.21
C LYS A 78 6.56 -12.66 -9.32
N ILE A 79 7.27 -12.63 -10.44
CA ILE A 79 8.52 -13.35 -10.61
C ILE A 79 9.64 -12.62 -9.88
N VAL A 80 10.39 -13.34 -9.07
CA VAL A 80 11.51 -12.79 -8.27
C VAL A 80 12.79 -13.59 -8.57
N PRO A 81 13.68 -13.04 -9.42
CA PRO A 81 14.95 -13.69 -9.72
C PRO A 81 15.85 -13.83 -8.49
N PRO A 82 16.84 -14.75 -8.52
CA PRO A 82 17.80 -14.89 -7.44
C PRO A 82 18.48 -13.56 -7.08
N GLY A 83 18.61 -13.28 -5.78
CA GLY A 83 19.29 -12.09 -5.27
C GLY A 83 18.52 -10.78 -5.45
N SER A 84 17.33 -10.81 -6.05
CA SER A 84 16.52 -9.61 -6.28
C SER A 84 15.39 -9.44 -5.26
N GLU A 85 14.81 -8.26 -5.27
CA GLU A 85 13.64 -7.89 -4.48
C GLU A 85 12.47 -7.56 -5.39
N ALA A 86 11.27 -7.76 -4.87
CA ALA A 86 10.04 -7.28 -5.48
C ALA A 86 9.12 -6.71 -4.41
N VAL A 87 8.26 -5.79 -4.82
CA VAL A 87 7.20 -5.24 -3.96
C VAL A 87 5.87 -5.55 -4.60
N VAL A 88 4.95 -6.13 -3.84
CA VAL A 88 3.57 -6.32 -4.24
C VAL A 88 2.66 -5.41 -3.43
N HIS A 89 1.67 -4.84 -4.11
CA HIS A 89 0.70 -3.94 -3.51
C HIS A 89 -0.61 -4.68 -3.25
N VAL A 90 -1.02 -4.70 -2.01
CA VAL A 90 -2.24 -5.39 -1.56
C VAL A 90 -3.27 -4.35 -1.13
N ARG A 91 -4.48 -4.48 -1.67
CA ARG A 91 -5.60 -3.63 -1.28
C ARG A 91 -5.96 -3.85 0.20
N PRO A 92 -6.62 -2.87 0.85
CA PRO A 92 -7.14 -3.05 2.18
C PRO A 92 -7.93 -4.35 2.32
N GLN A 93 -7.62 -5.12 3.37
CA GLN A 93 -8.24 -6.41 3.63
C GLN A 93 -9.13 -6.35 4.87
N GLN A 94 -10.12 -7.22 4.90
CA GLN A 94 -10.91 -7.48 6.09
C GLN A 94 -10.19 -8.47 7.01
N PRO A 95 -10.58 -8.57 8.29
CA PRO A 95 -10.04 -9.59 9.18
C PRO A 95 -10.09 -10.98 8.56
N GLY A 96 -8.97 -11.70 8.63
CA GLY A 96 -8.84 -13.01 8.03
C GLY A 96 -7.40 -13.48 7.92
N ARG A 97 -7.24 -14.67 7.36
CA ARG A 97 -5.97 -15.32 7.10
C ARG A 97 -5.85 -15.59 5.60
N TYR A 98 -4.84 -15.02 4.97
CA TYR A 98 -4.67 -15.01 3.52
C TYR A 98 -3.37 -15.70 3.16
N SER A 99 -3.42 -16.76 2.37
CA SER A 99 -2.23 -17.51 1.98
C SER A 99 -1.48 -16.87 0.82
N PHE A 100 -0.17 -17.01 0.84
CA PHE A 100 0.72 -16.76 -0.29
C PHE A 100 1.71 -17.93 -0.41
N PHE A 101 2.30 -18.09 -1.58
CA PHE A 101 3.13 -19.25 -1.87
C PHE A 101 4.10 -18.96 -3.02
N ASP A 102 5.06 -19.88 -3.22
CA ASP A 102 5.88 -19.95 -4.41
C ASP A 102 5.19 -20.87 -5.42
N ASP A 103 4.73 -20.33 -6.55
CA ASP A 103 4.01 -21.13 -7.55
C ASP A 103 4.92 -22.17 -8.26
N PHE A 104 6.23 -22.02 -8.18
CA PHE A 104 7.18 -23.01 -8.68
C PHE A 104 7.46 -24.13 -7.67
N HIS A 105 7.15 -23.90 -6.39
CA HIS A 105 7.33 -24.84 -5.28
C HIS A 105 6.19 -24.68 -4.28
N HIS A 106 5.08 -25.34 -4.52
CA HIS A 106 3.82 -25.14 -3.78
C HIS A 106 3.90 -25.47 -2.28
N GLU A 107 4.87 -26.26 -1.85
CA GLU A 107 5.12 -26.53 -0.44
C GLU A 107 5.67 -25.31 0.32
N THR A 108 6.19 -24.32 -0.40
CA THR A 108 6.68 -23.05 0.17
C THR A 108 5.51 -22.09 0.32
N GLN A 109 5.03 -21.94 1.53
CA GLN A 109 3.82 -21.17 1.84
C GLN A 109 4.02 -20.26 3.03
N GLY A 110 3.23 -19.18 3.07
CA GLY A 110 3.11 -18.28 4.19
C GLY A 110 1.72 -17.68 4.26
N PHE A 111 1.50 -16.83 5.26
CA PHE A 111 0.19 -16.23 5.51
C PHE A 111 0.31 -14.77 5.89
N LEU A 112 -0.62 -13.97 5.38
CA LEU A 112 -0.92 -12.65 5.92
C LEU A 112 -2.11 -12.80 6.88
N VAL A 113 -1.93 -12.38 8.12
CA VAL A 113 -2.97 -12.37 9.14
C VAL A 113 -3.42 -10.93 9.38
N VAL A 114 -4.71 -10.70 9.23
CA VAL A 114 -5.37 -9.42 9.52
C VAL A 114 -6.30 -9.66 10.70
N PRO A 115 -5.99 -9.07 11.87
CA PRO A 115 -6.79 -9.27 13.09
C PRO A 115 -8.17 -8.58 13.03
#